data_ba0d60ee24665a89729023d464992d44
#
_entry.id   ba0d60ee24665a89729023d464992d44
#
_cell.length_a   1.000
_cell.length_b   1.000
_cell.length_c   1.000
_cell.angle_alpha   90.00
_cell.angle_beta   90.00
_cell.angle_gamma   90.00
#
_symmetry.space_group_name_H-M   'P 1'
#
loop_
_entity.id
_entity.type
_entity.pdbx_description
1 polymer ?
#
loop_
_entity_poly.entity_id
_entity_poly.type
_entity_poly.pdbx_seq_one_letter_code
_entity_poly.pdbx_strand_id
1 'polypeptide(L)'
;MAFNPELGSTSPAVLLDNAERLDKLVNGDAATVPDRAGDPLYSWRGIHQNLIPLSRQYVTLAAAQADIANIPVGSTTYYRSPDDSALAIEVINNAGTLTATGRKMPAYSSLRRGNILFDAFNEYSSSLLTFANWDWYKGATPTFSTTDVNLPLPTPVIQASGVTSFDKYYDVSKLQVKPGDTLAFSVLVWFENTGGKLQIYWLDSAGAAITTGEASPLVAGISSPVVVIAVPSGASSIRIRVQNTVSGAFKIGAYAAAIGDVNPEFTRSFPSKAYQEALGTPDNLVYD
;
A
#
# COMPACT_ATOMS: atom_id res chain seq x y z
N MET A 1 -20.18 36.59 45.44
CA MET A 1 -20.85 35.57 44.64
C MET A 1 -20.54 35.87 43.19
N ALA A 2 -20.12 34.86 42.44
CA ALA A 2 -19.95 35.01 40.98
C ALA A 2 -21.33 35.31 40.36
N PHE A 3 -21.39 36.25 39.43
CA PHE A 3 -22.60 36.56 38.66
C PHE A 3 -22.89 35.43 37.70
N ASN A 4 -23.81 34.54 38.09
CA ASN A 4 -24.16 33.38 37.28
C ASN A 4 -25.68 33.26 37.10
N PRO A 5 -26.30 34.14 36.27
CA PRO A 5 -27.71 34.13 35.99
C PRO A 5 -28.10 32.90 35.15
N GLU A 6 -29.40 32.58 35.16
CA GLU A 6 -29.96 31.52 34.35
C GLU A 6 -29.70 31.75 32.85
N LEU A 7 -29.43 30.65 32.11
CA LEU A 7 -29.22 30.70 30.64
C LEU A 7 -30.47 31.23 29.94
N GLY A 8 -30.30 32.11 28.98
CA GLY A 8 -31.40 32.73 28.22
C GLY A 8 -32.04 33.95 28.93
N SER A 9 -31.53 34.37 30.07
CA SER A 9 -32.00 35.61 30.73
C SER A 9 -31.75 36.82 29.82
N THR A 10 -32.80 37.63 29.66
CA THR A 10 -32.78 38.87 28.84
C THR A 10 -32.66 40.15 29.71
N SER A 11 -32.31 40.02 30.97
CA SER A 11 -32.08 41.19 31.81
C SER A 11 -30.96 42.06 31.27
N PRO A 12 -31.02 43.39 31.35
CA PRO A 12 -30.01 44.27 30.83
C PRO A 12 -28.58 43.98 31.35
N ALA A 13 -28.49 43.62 32.62
CA ALA A 13 -27.19 43.26 33.24
C ALA A 13 -26.57 41.98 32.62
N VAL A 14 -27.40 41.00 32.29
CA VAL A 14 -26.96 39.75 31.65
C VAL A 14 -26.56 39.97 30.19
N LEU A 15 -27.30 40.81 29.47
CA LEU A 15 -26.97 41.20 28.11
C LEU A 15 -25.66 41.97 28.04
N LEU A 16 -25.41 42.89 28.98
CA LEU A 16 -24.16 43.63 29.07
C LEU A 16 -22.99 42.67 29.35
N ASP A 17 -23.07 41.79 30.34
CA ASP A 17 -22.02 40.79 30.67
C ASP A 17 -21.72 39.89 29.49
N ASN A 18 -22.74 39.46 28.72
CA ASN A 18 -22.54 38.67 27.52
C ASN A 18 -21.82 39.44 26.41
N ALA A 19 -22.17 40.70 26.22
CA ALA A 19 -21.50 41.55 25.21
C ALA A 19 -20.02 41.79 25.58
N GLU A 20 -19.71 42.07 26.83
CA GLU A 20 -18.33 42.26 27.32
C GLU A 20 -17.49 40.97 27.18
N ARG A 21 -18.09 39.78 27.47
CA ARG A 21 -17.41 38.48 27.29
C ARG A 21 -17.18 38.17 25.83
N LEU A 22 -18.17 38.42 24.97
CA LEU A 22 -18.04 38.22 23.55
C LEU A 22 -16.92 39.12 22.97
N ASP A 23 -16.87 40.37 23.39
CA ASP A 23 -15.80 41.29 22.96
C ASP A 23 -14.40 40.79 23.39
N LYS A 24 -14.27 40.30 24.63
CA LYS A 24 -13.00 39.68 25.10
C LYS A 24 -12.64 38.42 24.32
N LEU A 25 -13.65 37.58 23.95
CA LEU A 25 -13.42 36.37 23.17
C LEU A 25 -12.98 36.68 21.74
N VAL A 26 -13.57 37.70 21.10
CA VAL A 26 -13.34 38.03 19.69
C VAL A 26 -12.15 38.98 19.51
N ASN A 27 -12.08 40.06 20.31
CA ASN A 27 -11.13 41.18 20.16
C ASN A 27 -10.04 41.22 21.23
N GLY A 28 -10.19 40.46 22.32
CA GLY A 28 -9.24 40.48 23.45
C GLY A 28 -7.89 39.86 23.11
N ASP A 29 -6.86 40.30 23.84
CA ASP A 29 -5.46 39.84 23.66
C ASP A 29 -5.16 38.51 24.36
N ALA A 30 -5.99 38.09 25.30
CA ALA A 30 -5.77 36.85 26.05
C ALA A 30 -6.10 35.60 25.20
N ALA A 31 -5.28 34.56 25.33
CA ALA A 31 -5.53 33.29 24.68
C ALA A 31 -6.77 32.55 25.25
N THR A 32 -7.11 32.82 26.50
CA THR A 32 -8.32 32.26 27.14
C THR A 32 -9.06 33.36 27.90
N VAL A 33 -10.39 33.22 27.95
CA VAL A 33 -11.29 34.09 28.74
C VAL A 33 -12.16 33.16 29.59
N PRO A 34 -12.30 33.42 30.90
CA PRO A 34 -13.13 32.57 31.73
C PRO A 34 -14.61 32.73 31.35
N ASP A 35 -15.34 31.62 31.38
CA ASP A 35 -16.79 31.64 31.29
C ASP A 35 -17.42 32.15 32.61
N ARG A 36 -18.75 32.10 32.76
CA ARG A 36 -19.42 32.54 33.96
C ARG A 36 -19.14 31.66 35.19
N ALA A 37 -18.83 30.39 34.99
CA ALA A 37 -18.44 29.44 36.03
C ALA A 37 -16.99 29.61 36.45
N GLY A 38 -16.19 30.29 35.62
CA GLY A 38 -14.74 30.50 35.84
C GLY A 38 -13.88 29.57 35.00
N ASP A 39 -14.49 28.69 34.17
CA ASP A 39 -13.77 27.77 33.34
C ASP A 39 -13.16 28.48 32.12
N PRO A 40 -11.93 28.12 31.70
CA PRO A 40 -11.23 28.81 30.60
C PRO A 40 -11.85 28.40 29.25
N LEU A 41 -12.31 29.38 28.48
CA LEU A 41 -12.68 29.26 27.08
C LEU A 41 -11.56 29.84 26.20
N TYR A 42 -11.23 29.14 25.09
CA TYR A 42 -10.30 29.72 24.12
C TYR A 42 -10.93 30.94 23.45
N SER A 43 -10.21 32.04 23.45
CA SER A 43 -10.50 33.19 22.59
C SER A 43 -10.17 32.84 21.13
N TRP A 44 -10.60 33.70 20.19
CA TRP A 44 -10.19 33.53 18.78
C TRP A 44 -8.70 33.62 18.61
N ARG A 45 -8.02 34.45 19.41
CA ARG A 45 -6.58 34.51 19.45
C ARG A 45 -5.96 33.20 19.98
N GLY A 46 -6.54 32.63 21.01
CA GLY A 46 -6.09 31.34 21.55
C GLY A 46 -6.28 30.19 20.56
N ILE A 47 -7.39 30.19 19.83
CA ILE A 47 -7.62 29.22 18.74
C ILE A 47 -6.55 29.41 17.64
N HIS A 48 -6.32 30.66 17.21
CA HIS A 48 -5.32 30.96 16.19
C HIS A 48 -3.91 30.55 16.63
N GLN A 49 -3.54 30.78 17.89
CA GLN A 49 -2.20 30.48 18.40
C GLN A 49 -1.97 28.99 18.67
N ASN A 50 -2.99 28.25 19.13
CA ASN A 50 -2.81 26.90 19.64
C ASN A 50 -3.43 25.80 18.77
N LEU A 51 -4.56 26.04 18.10
CA LEU A 51 -5.25 25.01 17.34
C LEU A 51 -4.93 25.04 15.84
N ILE A 52 -4.83 26.21 15.23
CA ILE A 52 -4.51 26.33 13.81
C ILE A 52 -3.10 25.80 13.49
N PRO A 53 -2.04 26.07 14.28
CA PRO A 53 -0.73 25.47 14.03
C PRO A 53 -0.71 23.96 14.07
N LEU A 54 -1.52 23.32 14.92
CA LEU A 54 -1.62 21.87 15.04
C LEU A 54 -2.27 21.22 13.83
N SER A 55 -3.05 21.95 13.06
CA SER A 55 -3.72 21.46 11.84
C SER A 55 -2.94 21.73 10.55
N ARG A 56 -1.82 22.44 10.60
CA ARG A 56 -1.03 22.79 9.42
C ARG A 56 -0.35 21.54 8.83
N GLN A 57 -0.42 21.45 7.52
CA GLN A 57 0.35 20.49 6.73
C GLN A 57 1.30 21.27 5.82
N TYR A 58 2.54 20.79 5.74
CA TYR A 58 3.57 21.43 4.96
C TYR A 58 3.91 20.62 3.70
N VAL A 59 4.29 21.33 2.64
CA VAL A 59 4.69 20.67 1.39
C VAL A 59 6.03 19.95 1.54
N THR A 60 6.94 20.50 2.36
CA THR A 60 8.27 19.92 2.62
C THR A 60 8.67 20.04 4.09
N LEU A 61 9.62 19.19 4.52
CA LEU A 61 10.22 19.32 5.85
C LEU A 61 10.90 20.67 6.06
N ALA A 62 11.55 21.21 5.02
CA ALA A 62 12.20 22.51 5.07
C ALA A 62 11.19 23.65 5.32
N ALA A 63 10.02 23.59 4.68
CA ALA A 63 8.94 24.55 4.91
C ALA A 63 8.37 24.45 6.32
N ALA A 64 8.22 23.24 6.86
CA ALA A 64 7.81 23.03 8.25
C ALA A 64 8.86 23.57 9.23
N GLN A 65 10.15 23.33 8.99
CA GLN A 65 11.24 23.84 9.83
C GLN A 65 11.35 25.37 9.77
N ALA A 66 11.10 25.97 8.62
CA ALA A 66 11.09 27.44 8.48
C ALA A 66 9.96 28.10 9.30
N ASP A 67 8.84 27.38 9.49
CA ASP A 67 7.69 27.85 10.26
C ASP A 67 7.69 27.34 11.71
N ILE A 68 8.84 26.91 12.22
CA ILE A 68 8.99 26.26 13.56
C ILE A 68 8.46 27.13 14.71
N ALA A 69 8.54 28.45 14.57
CA ALA A 69 8.04 29.40 15.61
C ALA A 69 6.51 29.30 15.81
N ASN A 70 5.80 28.81 14.81
CA ASN A 70 4.35 28.62 14.85
C ASN A 70 3.93 27.17 15.18
N ILE A 71 4.90 26.29 15.44
CA ILE A 71 4.66 24.91 15.87
C ILE A 71 5.06 24.83 17.34
N PRO A 72 4.11 24.70 18.28
CA PRO A 72 4.44 24.65 19.70
C PRO A 72 5.43 23.54 20.04
N VAL A 73 6.34 23.79 20.97
CA VAL A 73 7.29 22.77 21.47
C VAL A 73 6.52 21.57 22.03
N GLY A 74 6.92 20.38 21.65
CA GLY A 74 6.24 19.13 22.01
C GLY A 74 5.05 18.79 21.12
N SER A 75 4.65 19.67 20.18
CA SER A 75 3.56 19.38 19.24
C SER A 75 4.06 18.69 17.97
N THR A 76 3.18 17.88 17.38
CA THR A 76 3.44 17.22 16.10
C THR A 76 2.82 18.00 14.94
N THR A 77 3.44 17.89 13.79
CA THR A 77 2.91 18.37 12.51
C THR A 77 3.25 17.39 11.39
N TYR A 78 2.78 17.65 10.17
CA TYR A 78 2.95 16.77 9.04
C TYR A 78 3.54 17.51 7.84
N TYR A 79 4.39 16.83 7.08
CA TYR A 79 4.79 17.28 5.76
C TYR A 79 4.58 16.18 4.72
N ARG A 80 4.38 16.56 3.46
CA ARG A 80 4.17 15.62 2.36
C ARG A 80 5.42 14.75 2.14
N SER A 81 5.23 13.45 1.98
CA SER A 81 6.33 12.54 1.64
C SER A 81 6.97 12.92 0.29
N PRO A 82 8.29 13.12 0.22
CA PRO A 82 8.96 13.54 -1.02
C PRO A 82 8.96 12.47 -2.10
N ASP A 83 8.84 11.21 -1.72
CA ASP A 83 8.88 10.02 -2.58
C ASP A 83 7.52 9.35 -2.76
N ASP A 84 6.43 9.98 -2.29
CA ASP A 84 5.07 9.43 -2.27
C ASP A 84 4.94 8.06 -1.56
N SER A 85 5.94 7.61 -0.80
CA SER A 85 5.89 6.38 0.00
C SER A 85 4.87 6.45 1.14
N ALA A 86 4.49 7.66 1.52
CA ALA A 86 3.43 7.97 2.48
C ALA A 86 2.65 9.20 1.99
N LEU A 87 1.41 9.36 2.46
CA LEU A 87 0.65 10.59 2.21
C LEU A 87 1.29 11.77 2.94
N ALA A 88 1.66 11.56 4.20
CA ALA A 88 2.36 12.54 5.01
C ALA A 88 3.24 11.86 6.07
N ILE A 89 4.31 12.55 6.46
CA ILE A 89 5.27 12.11 7.46
C ILE A 89 5.10 13.00 8.69
N GLU A 90 4.93 12.37 9.87
CA GLU A 90 4.79 13.09 11.14
C GLU A 90 6.16 13.48 11.70
N VAL A 91 6.26 14.71 12.16
CA VAL A 91 7.42 15.24 12.89
C VAL A 91 6.96 15.93 14.15
N ILE A 92 7.81 15.98 15.17
CA ILE A 92 7.57 16.66 16.44
C ILE A 92 8.57 17.83 16.60
N ASN A 93 8.08 18.96 17.10
CA ASN A 93 8.96 20.05 17.49
C ASN A 93 9.65 19.72 18.81
N ASN A 94 10.91 19.33 18.73
CA ASN A 94 11.78 19.11 19.87
C ASN A 94 12.68 20.32 20.09
N ALA A 95 12.22 21.25 20.95
CA ALA A 95 12.93 22.46 21.33
C ALA A 95 13.45 23.31 20.14
N GLY A 96 12.63 23.50 19.11
CA GLY A 96 12.96 24.30 17.93
C GLY A 96 13.53 23.53 16.74
N THR A 97 13.65 22.21 16.85
CA THR A 97 14.07 21.32 15.76
C THR A 97 13.00 20.27 15.50
N LEU A 98 12.62 20.08 14.23
CA LEU A 98 11.69 19.02 13.84
C LEU A 98 12.42 17.68 13.76
N THR A 99 11.95 16.71 14.54
CA THR A 99 12.47 15.33 14.54
C THR A 99 11.38 14.35 14.09
N ALA A 100 11.75 13.34 13.32
CA ALA A 100 10.80 12.32 12.86
C ALA A 100 10.28 11.49 14.03
N THR A 101 8.96 11.28 14.11
CA THR A 101 8.33 10.40 15.11
C THR A 101 8.33 8.94 14.68
N GLY A 102 8.64 8.65 13.41
CA GLY A 102 8.51 7.34 12.80
C GLY A 102 7.09 7.02 12.30
N ARG A 103 6.10 7.85 12.65
CA ARG A 103 4.71 7.67 12.18
C ARG A 103 4.51 8.31 10.82
N LYS A 104 3.70 7.64 9.99
CA LYS A 104 3.38 8.09 8.63
C LYS A 104 1.88 7.89 8.38
N MET A 105 1.26 8.78 7.62
CA MET A 105 -0.05 8.54 7.05
C MET A 105 0.12 7.60 5.85
N PRO A 106 -0.63 6.48 5.76
CA PRO A 106 -0.51 5.54 4.65
C PRO A 106 -0.75 6.23 3.31
N ALA A 107 0.11 5.98 2.32
CA ALA A 107 -0.15 6.34 0.95
C ALA A 107 -1.20 5.39 0.33
N TYR A 108 -1.81 5.79 -0.78
CA TYR A 108 -2.72 4.92 -1.53
C TYR A 108 -2.05 3.60 -1.93
N SER A 109 -0.76 3.65 -2.29
CA SER A 109 0.05 2.46 -2.60
C SER A 109 0.19 1.50 -1.42
N SER A 110 0.32 2.01 -0.19
CA SER A 110 0.42 1.16 1.01
C SER A 110 -0.91 0.56 1.47
N LEU A 111 -2.04 1.11 1.01
CA LEU A 111 -3.36 0.53 1.22
C LEU A 111 -3.65 -0.62 0.23
N ARG A 112 -2.91 -0.70 -0.87
CA ARG A 112 -3.02 -1.75 -1.88
C ARG A 112 -2.11 -2.94 -1.56
N ARG A 113 -2.23 -3.52 -0.38
CA ARG A 113 -1.54 -4.76 -0.01
C ARG A 113 -2.13 -6.00 -0.69
N GLY A 114 -3.30 -5.86 -1.31
CA GLY A 114 -3.92 -6.94 -2.06
C GLY A 114 -3.11 -7.35 -3.28
N ASN A 115 -3.26 -8.60 -3.68
CA ASN A 115 -2.61 -9.14 -4.86
C ASN A 115 -3.10 -8.41 -6.12
N ILE A 116 -2.18 -7.81 -6.88
CA ILE A 116 -2.49 -7.09 -8.12
C ILE A 116 -2.45 -7.99 -9.36
N LEU A 117 -2.02 -9.26 -9.22
CA LEU A 117 -1.93 -10.20 -10.33
C LEU A 117 -3.28 -10.84 -10.61
N PHE A 118 -3.69 -10.83 -11.87
CA PHE A 118 -4.81 -11.61 -12.35
C PHE A 118 -4.47 -13.10 -12.40
N ASP A 119 -5.48 -13.98 -12.19
CA ASP A 119 -5.32 -15.44 -12.18
C ASP A 119 -4.16 -15.91 -11.27
N ALA A 120 -4.06 -15.26 -10.12
CA ALA A 120 -3.00 -15.51 -9.15
C ALA A 120 -2.99 -16.97 -8.65
N PHE A 121 -4.14 -17.62 -8.64
CA PHE A 121 -4.36 -18.99 -8.20
C PHE A 121 -4.53 -19.99 -9.36
N ASN A 122 -4.22 -19.59 -10.59
CA ASN A 122 -4.32 -20.44 -11.79
C ASN A 122 -5.73 -20.99 -12.08
N GLU A 123 -6.77 -20.41 -11.49
CA GLU A 123 -8.14 -20.91 -11.59
C GLU A 123 -8.69 -20.81 -13.02
N TYR A 124 -8.40 -19.70 -13.69
CA TYR A 124 -8.83 -19.49 -15.08
C TYR A 124 -8.01 -20.32 -16.07
N SER A 125 -6.71 -20.45 -15.82
CA SER A 125 -5.83 -21.27 -16.65
C SER A 125 -6.23 -22.75 -16.62
N SER A 126 -6.66 -23.25 -15.45
CA SER A 126 -7.10 -24.65 -15.30
C SER A 126 -8.48 -24.92 -15.89
N SER A 127 -9.43 -23.97 -15.77
CA SER A 127 -10.81 -24.18 -16.24
C SER A 127 -10.95 -24.13 -17.76
N LEU A 128 -10.10 -23.34 -18.44
CA LEU A 128 -10.14 -23.19 -19.89
C LEU A 128 -9.27 -24.19 -20.62
N LEU A 129 -8.49 -25.03 -19.92
CA LEU A 129 -7.46 -25.91 -20.49
C LEU A 129 -6.52 -25.17 -21.45
N THR A 130 -6.53 -23.85 -21.39
CA THR A 130 -5.71 -22.96 -22.19
C THR A 130 -4.73 -22.25 -21.27
N PHE A 131 -3.49 -22.37 -21.59
CA PHE A 131 -2.42 -21.65 -20.91
C PHE A 131 -2.35 -20.20 -21.42
N ALA A 132 -3.47 -19.48 -21.41
CA ALA A 132 -3.48 -18.07 -21.74
C ALA A 132 -2.52 -17.33 -20.80
N ASN A 133 -1.53 -16.66 -21.38
CA ASN A 133 -0.43 -15.95 -20.67
C ASN A 133 0.61 -16.86 -19.98
N TRP A 134 0.65 -18.15 -20.34
CA TRP A 134 1.69 -19.07 -19.91
C TRP A 134 2.58 -19.47 -21.07
N ASP A 135 3.87 -19.53 -20.79
CA ASP A 135 4.83 -20.18 -21.67
C ASP A 135 5.69 -21.12 -20.83
N TRP A 136 6.04 -22.28 -21.39
CA TRP A 136 6.95 -23.22 -20.75
C TRP A 136 8.18 -23.45 -21.61
N TYR A 137 9.30 -23.36 -20.97
CA TYR A 137 10.58 -23.52 -21.60
C TYR A 137 11.15 -24.91 -21.29
N LYS A 138 11.48 -25.69 -22.36
CA LYS A 138 12.10 -27.03 -22.32
C LYS A 138 11.23 -28.20 -21.84
N GLY A 139 10.29 -28.62 -22.69
CA GLY A 139 9.96 -30.04 -22.88
C GLY A 139 9.22 -30.80 -21.78
N ALA A 140 8.81 -30.18 -20.68
CA ALA A 140 7.96 -30.83 -19.70
C ALA A 140 6.49 -30.52 -19.97
N THR A 141 5.65 -31.54 -20.08
CA THR A 141 4.21 -31.32 -20.09
C THR A 141 3.75 -31.12 -18.66
N PRO A 142 3.25 -29.93 -18.28
CA PRO A 142 2.74 -29.71 -16.94
C PRO A 142 1.45 -30.49 -16.72
N THR A 143 1.22 -30.85 -15.47
CA THR A 143 -0.06 -31.39 -15.02
C THR A 143 -0.71 -30.43 -14.05
N PHE A 144 -2.05 -30.34 -14.09
CA PHE A 144 -2.81 -29.60 -13.11
C PHE A 144 -3.40 -30.55 -12.08
N SER A 145 -3.32 -30.17 -10.81
CA SER A 145 -4.02 -30.83 -9.71
C SER A 145 -4.86 -29.80 -8.96
N THR A 146 -6.09 -30.17 -8.63
CA THR A 146 -6.98 -29.31 -7.83
C THR A 146 -6.74 -29.47 -6.33
N THR A 147 -5.99 -30.50 -5.94
CA THR A 147 -5.65 -30.77 -4.54
C THR A 147 -4.20 -31.22 -4.44
N ASP A 148 -3.46 -30.62 -3.53
CA ASP A 148 -2.08 -31.06 -3.25
C ASP A 148 -1.80 -30.94 -1.75
N VAL A 149 -1.35 -32.05 -1.17
CA VAL A 149 -1.03 -32.17 0.26
C VAL A 149 0.25 -31.42 0.66
N ASN A 150 1.08 -31.05 -0.32
CA ASN A 150 2.35 -30.37 -0.09
C ASN A 150 2.25 -28.84 -0.14
N LEU A 151 1.11 -28.31 -0.62
CA LEU A 151 0.87 -26.86 -0.65
C LEU A 151 -0.32 -26.51 0.26
N PRO A 152 -0.22 -25.48 1.12
CA PRO A 152 -1.22 -25.20 2.13
C PRO A 152 -2.51 -24.56 1.61
N LEU A 153 -2.60 -24.28 0.30
CA LEU A 153 -3.75 -23.63 -0.32
C LEU A 153 -4.50 -24.59 -1.24
N PRO A 154 -5.83 -24.65 -1.19
CA PRO A 154 -6.66 -25.43 -2.11
C PRO A 154 -6.73 -24.71 -3.47
N THR A 155 -5.67 -24.75 -4.24
CA THR A 155 -5.57 -24.11 -5.55
C THR A 155 -5.28 -25.13 -6.62
N PRO A 156 -5.63 -24.88 -7.89
CA PRO A 156 -5.05 -25.63 -8.98
C PRO A 156 -3.53 -25.50 -8.94
N VAL A 157 -2.86 -26.61 -8.81
CA VAL A 157 -1.41 -26.68 -8.69
C VAL A 157 -0.82 -27.10 -10.03
N ILE A 158 0.16 -26.35 -10.51
CA ILE A 158 0.98 -26.75 -11.66
C ILE A 158 2.10 -27.61 -11.13
N GLN A 159 2.21 -28.82 -11.68
CA GLN A 159 3.27 -29.77 -11.33
C GLN A 159 4.09 -30.12 -12.57
N ALA A 160 5.41 -30.17 -12.38
CA ALA A 160 6.35 -30.65 -13.38
C ALA A 160 7.56 -31.32 -12.72
N SER A 161 8.40 -31.92 -13.53
CA SER A 161 9.65 -32.56 -13.10
C SER A 161 10.80 -32.29 -14.08
N GLY A 162 12.03 -32.44 -13.60
CA GLY A 162 13.24 -32.22 -14.37
C GLY A 162 13.75 -30.77 -14.32
N VAL A 163 14.77 -30.50 -15.12
CA VAL A 163 15.34 -29.15 -15.28
C VAL A 163 14.48 -28.38 -16.28
N THR A 164 13.55 -27.58 -15.78
CA THR A 164 12.59 -26.85 -16.61
C THR A 164 12.18 -25.53 -15.95
N SER A 165 11.49 -24.68 -16.69
CA SER A 165 10.93 -23.43 -16.19
C SER A 165 9.50 -23.21 -16.68
N PHE A 166 8.74 -22.48 -15.86
CA PHE A 166 7.42 -21.96 -16.20
C PHE A 166 7.44 -20.45 -16.19
N ASP A 167 6.95 -19.85 -17.25
CA ASP A 167 6.85 -18.41 -17.44
C ASP A 167 5.39 -18.00 -17.45
N LYS A 168 5.03 -17.05 -16.60
CA LYS A 168 3.71 -16.39 -16.61
C LYS A 168 3.89 -14.93 -16.98
N TYR A 169 3.08 -14.45 -17.92
CA TYR A 169 3.17 -13.11 -18.47
C TYR A 169 1.98 -12.26 -18.03
N TYR A 170 2.27 -10.99 -17.73
CA TYR A 170 1.26 -9.98 -17.45
C TYR A 170 1.56 -8.71 -18.25
N ASP A 171 0.50 -8.11 -18.78
CA ASP A 171 0.57 -6.81 -19.42
C ASP A 171 0.62 -5.71 -18.37
N VAL A 172 1.63 -4.86 -18.45
CA VAL A 172 1.85 -3.77 -17.48
C VAL A 172 0.68 -2.79 -17.46
N SER A 173 0.04 -2.54 -18.61
CA SER A 173 -1.11 -1.63 -18.68
C SER A 173 -2.29 -2.09 -17.83
N LYS A 174 -2.37 -3.39 -17.52
CA LYS A 174 -3.44 -4.01 -16.70
C LYS A 174 -3.11 -4.05 -15.22
N LEU A 175 -1.85 -3.85 -14.83
CA LEU A 175 -1.40 -3.90 -13.45
C LEU A 175 -1.60 -2.57 -12.69
N GLN A 176 -2.01 -1.50 -13.38
CA GLN A 176 -2.19 -0.16 -12.81
C GLN A 176 -0.94 0.34 -12.04
N VAL A 177 0.23 0.07 -12.57
CA VAL A 177 1.53 0.51 -12.07
C VAL A 177 2.15 1.52 -13.00
N LYS A 178 3.07 2.35 -12.50
CA LYS A 178 3.78 3.37 -13.28
C LYS A 178 5.29 3.20 -13.12
N PRO A 179 6.09 3.69 -14.06
CA PRO A 179 7.55 3.73 -13.92
C PRO A 179 7.97 4.40 -12.61
N GLY A 180 8.88 3.77 -11.89
CA GLY A 180 9.35 4.20 -10.58
C GLY A 180 8.61 3.58 -9.38
N ASP A 181 7.44 2.98 -9.58
CA ASP A 181 6.82 2.19 -8.51
C ASP A 181 7.72 1.00 -8.16
N THR A 182 7.79 0.66 -6.88
CA THR A 182 8.45 -0.57 -6.42
C THR A 182 7.40 -1.65 -6.25
N LEU A 183 7.66 -2.85 -6.75
CA LEU A 183 6.79 -4.01 -6.60
C LEU A 183 7.53 -5.15 -5.92
N ALA A 184 6.83 -5.81 -5.01
CA ALA A 184 7.24 -7.08 -4.44
C ALA A 184 6.46 -8.21 -5.11
N PHE A 185 7.16 -9.24 -5.57
CA PHE A 185 6.58 -10.45 -6.18
C PHE A 185 6.88 -11.66 -5.31
N SER A 186 5.91 -12.54 -5.15
CA SER A 186 6.07 -13.81 -4.48
C SER A 186 5.34 -14.92 -5.24
N VAL A 187 5.84 -16.13 -5.11
CA VAL A 187 5.21 -17.33 -5.65
C VAL A 187 5.21 -18.41 -4.58
N LEU A 188 4.06 -19.02 -4.32
CA LEU A 188 3.99 -20.20 -3.47
C LEU A 188 4.44 -21.42 -4.28
N VAL A 189 5.58 -22.00 -3.89
CA VAL A 189 6.21 -23.12 -4.59
C VAL A 189 6.59 -24.24 -3.63
N TRP A 190 6.70 -25.42 -4.17
CA TRP A 190 7.31 -26.56 -3.52
C TRP A 190 8.34 -27.18 -4.48
N PHE A 191 9.53 -27.45 -3.98
CA PHE A 191 10.59 -28.14 -4.71
C PHE A 191 10.99 -29.42 -3.98
N GLU A 192 11.16 -30.48 -4.74
CA GLU A 192 11.69 -31.76 -4.20
C GLU A 192 13.16 -31.60 -3.77
N ASN A 193 13.95 -30.86 -4.55
CA ASN A 193 15.38 -30.63 -4.31
C ASN A 193 15.72 -29.14 -4.25
N THR A 194 16.74 -28.79 -3.49
CA THR A 194 17.28 -27.42 -3.49
C THR A 194 17.88 -27.07 -4.86
N GLY A 195 17.58 -25.85 -5.35
CA GLY A 195 18.07 -25.35 -6.65
C GLY A 195 16.99 -24.65 -7.46
N GLY A 196 15.81 -24.45 -6.89
CA GLY A 196 14.77 -23.63 -7.53
C GLY A 196 15.16 -22.15 -7.63
N LYS A 197 14.51 -21.42 -8.54
CA LYS A 197 14.66 -19.98 -8.74
C LYS A 197 13.30 -19.34 -8.99
N LEU A 198 13.11 -18.14 -8.44
CA LEU A 198 12.09 -17.18 -8.87
C LEU A 198 12.77 -16.03 -9.56
N GLN A 199 12.39 -15.74 -10.79
CA GLN A 199 12.94 -14.65 -11.58
C GLN A 199 11.81 -13.76 -12.11
N ILE A 200 12.00 -12.46 -12.01
CA ILE A 200 11.07 -11.45 -12.51
C ILE A 200 11.79 -10.65 -13.60
N TYR A 201 11.19 -10.58 -14.78
CA TYR A 201 11.73 -9.83 -15.92
C TYR A 201 10.74 -8.73 -16.30
N TRP A 202 11.20 -7.49 -16.36
CA TRP A 202 10.48 -6.44 -17.05
C TRP A 202 10.90 -6.45 -18.51
N LEU A 203 9.91 -6.54 -19.41
CA LEU A 203 10.13 -6.64 -20.84
C LEU A 203 9.62 -5.38 -21.55
N ASP A 204 10.33 -4.96 -22.58
CA ASP A 204 9.89 -3.90 -23.50
C ASP A 204 8.82 -4.40 -24.47
N SER A 205 8.38 -3.53 -25.39
CA SER A 205 7.36 -3.88 -26.42
C SER A 205 7.86 -4.89 -27.45
N ALA A 206 9.18 -5.11 -27.56
CA ALA A 206 9.78 -6.12 -28.41
C ALA A 206 10.00 -7.47 -27.68
N GLY A 207 9.68 -7.54 -26.38
CA GLY A 207 9.90 -8.71 -25.52
C GLY A 207 11.32 -8.87 -25.00
N ALA A 208 12.18 -7.85 -25.16
CA ALA A 208 13.52 -7.86 -24.60
C ALA A 208 13.50 -7.45 -23.12
N ALA A 209 14.38 -8.06 -22.32
CA ALA A 209 14.46 -7.76 -20.89
C ALA A 209 15.12 -6.39 -20.65
N ILE A 210 14.41 -5.49 -19.96
CA ILE A 210 14.93 -4.20 -19.52
C ILE A 210 15.67 -4.37 -18.19
N THR A 211 15.08 -5.09 -17.24
CA THR A 211 15.70 -5.40 -15.95
C THR A 211 15.17 -6.71 -15.40
N THR A 212 15.93 -7.30 -14.47
CA THR A 212 15.64 -8.60 -13.87
C THR A 212 15.87 -8.57 -12.37
N GLY A 213 14.99 -9.25 -11.62
CA GLY A 213 15.17 -9.57 -10.21
C GLY A 213 15.16 -11.08 -10.01
N GLU A 214 15.88 -11.60 -9.03
CA GLU A 214 15.98 -13.04 -8.76
C GLU A 214 16.02 -13.33 -7.26
N ALA A 215 15.34 -14.42 -6.86
CA ALA A 215 15.53 -15.11 -5.59
C ALA A 215 16.00 -16.53 -5.89
N SER A 216 17.23 -16.85 -5.47
CA SER A 216 17.89 -18.16 -5.69
C SER A 216 19.09 -18.37 -4.74
N PRO A 217 19.48 -19.63 -4.45
CA PRO A 217 18.71 -20.84 -4.71
C PRO A 217 17.55 -20.98 -3.72
N LEU A 218 16.41 -21.51 -4.20
CA LEU A 218 15.31 -21.89 -3.32
C LEU A 218 15.59 -23.27 -2.72
N VAL A 219 15.24 -23.42 -1.45
CA VAL A 219 15.44 -24.68 -0.73
C VAL A 219 14.37 -25.71 -1.05
N ALA A 220 14.67 -26.99 -0.82
CA ALA A 220 13.69 -28.05 -0.89
C ALA A 220 12.53 -27.83 0.09
N GLY A 221 11.32 -28.29 -0.28
CA GLY A 221 10.10 -28.09 0.49
C GLY A 221 9.30 -26.87 0.02
N ILE A 222 8.39 -26.39 0.88
CA ILE A 222 7.54 -25.23 0.60
C ILE A 222 8.33 -23.96 0.83
N SER A 223 8.20 -23.01 -0.11
CA SER A 223 8.71 -21.66 0.06
C SER A 223 7.83 -20.63 -0.63
N SER A 224 7.93 -19.39 -0.16
CA SER A 224 7.31 -18.23 -0.79
C SER A 224 8.36 -17.10 -0.92
N PRO A 225 9.32 -17.28 -1.86
CA PRO A 225 10.37 -16.30 -2.08
C PRO A 225 9.78 -14.95 -2.50
N VAL A 226 10.44 -13.86 -2.09
CA VAL A 226 10.05 -12.49 -2.46
C VAL A 226 11.15 -11.87 -3.32
N VAL A 227 10.74 -11.28 -4.44
CA VAL A 227 11.61 -10.45 -5.28
C VAL A 227 11.05 -9.04 -5.30
N VAL A 228 11.84 -8.07 -4.86
CA VAL A 228 11.48 -6.65 -4.88
C VAL A 228 12.21 -5.98 -6.04
N ILE A 229 11.45 -5.31 -6.91
CA ILE A 229 12.00 -4.72 -8.13
C ILE A 229 11.20 -3.47 -8.53
N ALA A 230 11.91 -2.43 -9.00
CA ALA A 230 11.25 -1.22 -9.51
C ALA A 230 10.73 -1.42 -10.93
N VAL A 231 9.62 -0.77 -11.26
CA VAL A 231 9.06 -0.69 -12.61
C VAL A 231 9.95 0.22 -13.46
N PRO A 232 10.64 -0.28 -14.49
CA PRO A 232 11.48 0.55 -15.32
C PRO A 232 10.65 1.36 -16.33
N SER A 233 11.22 2.45 -16.83
CA SER A 233 10.66 3.16 -17.98
C SER A 233 10.67 2.26 -19.22
N GLY A 234 9.59 2.30 -20.00
CA GLY A 234 9.45 1.50 -21.23
C GLY A 234 8.99 0.06 -21.01
N ALA A 235 8.68 -0.34 -19.77
CA ALA A 235 8.11 -1.66 -19.50
C ALA A 235 6.73 -1.80 -20.17
N SER A 236 6.56 -2.86 -20.95
CA SER A 236 5.33 -3.24 -21.64
C SER A 236 4.70 -4.47 -21.00
N SER A 237 5.51 -5.44 -20.63
CA SER A 237 5.05 -6.67 -19.97
C SER A 237 6.00 -7.12 -18.89
N ILE A 238 5.50 -7.99 -18.03
CA ILE A 238 6.28 -8.66 -17.01
C ILE A 238 6.22 -10.17 -17.23
N ARG A 239 7.37 -10.82 -17.06
CA ARG A 239 7.47 -12.28 -17.06
C ARG A 239 7.90 -12.74 -15.67
N ILE A 240 7.08 -13.58 -15.06
CA ILE A 240 7.37 -14.25 -13.79
C ILE A 240 7.80 -15.67 -14.14
N ARG A 241 9.06 -16.00 -13.88
CA ARG A 241 9.63 -17.31 -14.15
C ARG A 241 9.89 -18.07 -12.87
N VAL A 242 9.33 -19.28 -12.78
CA VAL A 242 9.73 -20.27 -11.77
C VAL A 242 10.53 -21.34 -12.49
N GLN A 243 11.76 -21.54 -12.07
CA GLN A 243 12.69 -22.47 -12.70
C GLN A 243 13.18 -23.51 -11.68
N ASN A 244 13.19 -24.77 -12.08
CA ASN A 244 13.94 -25.82 -11.41
C ASN A 244 15.28 -26.04 -12.13
N THR A 245 16.39 -25.83 -11.44
CA THR A 245 17.75 -25.93 -12.03
C THR A 245 18.37 -27.30 -11.81
N VAL A 246 17.72 -28.16 -11.03
CA VAL A 246 18.16 -29.53 -10.73
C VAL A 246 17.05 -30.54 -11.13
N SER A 247 17.41 -31.81 -11.24
CA SER A 247 16.41 -32.86 -11.45
C SER A 247 15.53 -33.02 -10.21
N GLY A 248 14.24 -33.29 -10.42
CA GLY A 248 13.26 -33.48 -9.35
C GLY A 248 11.91 -32.85 -9.71
N ALA A 249 10.91 -33.17 -8.91
CA ALA A 249 9.57 -32.59 -9.06
C ALA A 249 9.52 -31.17 -8.47
N PHE A 250 8.67 -30.34 -9.02
CA PHE A 250 8.33 -29.05 -8.41
C PHE A 250 6.87 -28.71 -8.70
N LYS A 251 6.31 -27.82 -7.86
CA LYS A 251 4.90 -27.43 -7.89
C LYS A 251 4.78 -25.94 -7.69
N ILE A 252 3.83 -25.35 -8.40
CA ILE A 252 3.50 -23.93 -8.30
C ILE A 252 2.03 -23.82 -7.92
N GLY A 253 1.75 -23.19 -6.78
CA GLY A 253 0.40 -23.02 -6.26
C GLY A 253 -0.20 -21.66 -6.59
N ALA A 254 0.43 -20.58 -6.19
CA ALA A 254 -0.11 -19.24 -6.32
C ALA A 254 0.95 -18.20 -6.60
N TYR A 255 0.54 -17.11 -7.20
CA TYR A 255 1.36 -15.93 -7.47
C TYR A 255 0.81 -14.73 -6.72
N ALA A 256 1.67 -13.87 -6.23
CA ALA A 256 1.29 -12.63 -5.60
C ALA A 256 2.22 -11.49 -6.00
N ALA A 257 1.66 -10.31 -6.19
CA ALA A 257 2.44 -9.09 -6.30
C ALA A 257 1.71 -7.95 -5.57
N ALA A 258 2.47 -7.08 -4.94
CA ALA A 258 1.97 -5.90 -4.26
C ALA A 258 2.84 -4.69 -4.59
N ILE A 259 2.25 -3.50 -4.56
CA ILE A 259 2.99 -2.25 -4.70
C ILE A 259 3.69 -1.96 -3.35
N GLY A 260 4.98 -1.68 -3.40
CA GLY A 260 5.85 -1.47 -2.25
C GLY A 260 6.89 -2.58 -2.09
N ASP A 261 7.64 -2.51 -1.00
CA ASP A 261 8.67 -3.49 -0.59
C ASP A 261 8.15 -4.49 0.45
N VAL A 262 6.83 -4.62 0.54
CA VAL A 262 6.14 -5.49 1.50
C VAL A 262 5.96 -6.89 0.94
N ASN A 263 5.95 -7.90 1.82
CA ASN A 263 5.63 -9.27 1.42
C ASN A 263 4.19 -9.32 0.88
N PRO A 264 3.97 -9.68 -0.39
CA PRO A 264 2.62 -9.72 -0.95
C PRO A 264 1.82 -10.87 -0.37
N GLU A 265 0.54 -10.62 -0.10
CA GLU A 265 -0.38 -11.63 0.38
C GLU A 265 -0.93 -12.47 -0.79
N PHE A 266 -1.03 -13.79 -0.60
CA PHE A 266 -1.69 -14.68 -1.54
C PHE A 266 -3.21 -14.54 -1.39
N THR A 267 -3.75 -13.44 -1.89
CA THR A 267 -5.18 -13.17 -1.94
C THR A 267 -5.68 -13.26 -3.37
N ARG A 268 -6.95 -13.61 -3.55
CA ARG A 268 -7.58 -13.56 -4.87
C ARG A 268 -7.68 -12.10 -5.30
N SER A 269 -7.05 -11.78 -6.42
CA SER A 269 -7.24 -10.48 -7.06
C SER A 269 -8.42 -10.59 -8.02
N PHE A 270 -9.36 -9.65 -7.89
CA PHE A 270 -10.45 -9.56 -8.84
C PHE A 270 -9.97 -8.81 -10.09
N PRO A 271 -10.12 -9.38 -11.28
CA PRO A 271 -9.78 -8.68 -12.51
C PRO A 271 -10.66 -7.44 -12.65
N SER A 272 -10.14 -6.37 -13.24
CA SER A 272 -10.96 -5.21 -13.58
C SER A 272 -12.11 -5.64 -14.50
N LYS A 273 -13.26 -4.95 -14.43
CA LYS A 273 -14.42 -5.23 -15.28
C LYS A 273 -14.05 -5.30 -16.76
N ALA A 274 -13.21 -4.38 -17.22
CA ALA A 274 -12.71 -4.36 -18.59
C ALA A 274 -11.91 -5.62 -18.98
N TYR A 275 -11.19 -6.21 -18.02
CA TYR A 275 -10.43 -7.44 -18.28
C TYR A 275 -11.34 -8.67 -18.30
N GLN A 276 -12.36 -8.71 -17.46
CA GLN A 276 -13.41 -9.74 -17.47
C GLN A 276 -14.17 -9.74 -18.79
N GLU A 277 -14.56 -8.56 -19.28
CA GLU A 277 -15.22 -8.39 -20.59
C GLU A 277 -14.32 -8.85 -21.75
N ALA A 278 -13.02 -8.52 -21.71
CA ALA A 278 -12.06 -8.96 -22.73
C ALA A 278 -11.83 -10.48 -22.78
N LEU A 279 -12.04 -11.17 -21.65
CA LEU A 279 -11.95 -12.64 -21.57
C LEU A 279 -13.27 -13.35 -21.91
N GLY A 280 -14.36 -12.60 -22.14
CA GLY A 280 -15.69 -13.17 -22.38
C GLY A 280 -16.26 -13.89 -21.15
N THR A 281 -15.82 -13.59 -19.96
CA THR A 281 -16.38 -14.11 -18.72
C THR A 281 -17.73 -13.47 -18.44
N PRO A 282 -18.79 -14.24 -18.11
CA PRO A 282 -20.10 -13.69 -17.85
C PRO A 282 -20.08 -12.77 -16.62
N ASP A 283 -20.88 -11.71 -16.67
CA ASP A 283 -21.06 -10.67 -15.63
C ASP A 283 -21.51 -11.18 -14.24
N ASN A 284 -21.77 -12.45 -14.09
CA ASN A 284 -22.41 -13.06 -12.92
C ASN A 284 -21.44 -13.77 -11.97
N LEU A 285 -20.16 -13.53 -12.06
CA LEU A 285 -19.28 -13.83 -10.92
C LEU A 285 -19.58 -12.81 -9.82
N VAL A 286 -20.72 -13.03 -9.14
CA VAL A 286 -21.10 -12.32 -7.92
C VAL A 286 -20.14 -12.78 -6.84
N TYR A 287 -19.47 -11.84 -6.26
CA TYR A 287 -18.52 -12.02 -5.19
C TYR A 287 -19.26 -11.86 -3.86
N ASP A 288 -19.40 -12.93 -3.11
CA ASP A 288 -19.73 -12.90 -1.69
C ASP A 288 -18.44 -12.64 -0.86
#